data_0a1dd9e9fa0680b3711dc90bdffe5f0a
#
_entry.id   0a1dd9e9fa0680b3711dc90bdffe5f0a
#
_cell.length_a   1.000
_cell.length_b   1.000
_cell.length_c   1.000
_cell.angle_alpha   90.00
_cell.angle_beta   90.00
_cell.angle_gamma   90.00
#
_symmetry.space_group_name_H-M   'P 1'
#
loop_
_entity.id
_entity.type
_entity.pdbx_description
1 polymer ?
#
loop_
_entity_poly.entity_id
_entity_poly.type
_entity_poly.pdbx_seq_one_letter_code
_entity_poly.pdbx_strand_id
1 'polypeptide(L)'
;ETVQNISSMKERSPFKWSGIDPDSGGEFINWNMERWCRRCKIAMTRIRPGMKNDHGHIEQKNDKNVRKFAGYIRIDTHERLTILNEMYQVLEIYINHFLPSMKCVEKMRYNITHSSRKYDKPKTPYRRFMEYPDMPENAKKKLQDFHQTLNPKVLHDEILKFRKKLFNGAKFTRNEIQ
;
A
#
# COMPACT_ATOMS: atom_id res chain seq x y z
N GLU A 1 -6.77 13.43 -11.99
CA GLU A 1 -6.95 12.03 -11.57
C GLU A 1 -6.06 11.69 -10.38
N THR A 2 -4.71 11.81 -10.44
CA THR A 2 -3.79 11.48 -9.33
C THR A 2 -4.12 12.22 -8.03
N VAL A 3 -4.35 13.54 -8.09
CA VAL A 3 -4.74 14.35 -6.92
C VAL A 3 -6.08 13.90 -6.33
N GLN A 4 -7.05 13.51 -7.17
CA GLN A 4 -8.34 13.00 -6.70
C GLN A 4 -8.19 11.68 -5.95
N ASN A 5 -7.40 10.77 -6.50
CA ASN A 5 -7.12 9.47 -5.86
C ASN A 5 -6.43 9.64 -4.50
N ILE A 6 -5.42 10.52 -4.43
CA ILE A 6 -4.71 10.80 -3.18
C ILE A 6 -5.63 11.52 -2.17
N SER A 7 -6.50 12.43 -2.60
CA SER A 7 -7.50 13.07 -1.74
C SER A 7 -8.45 12.03 -1.12
N SER A 8 -8.97 11.11 -1.94
CA SER A 8 -9.82 10.02 -1.46
C SER A 8 -9.10 9.10 -0.46
N MET A 9 -7.82 8.79 -0.71
CA MET A 9 -7.01 8.02 0.25
C MET A 9 -6.83 8.76 1.57
N LYS A 10 -6.58 10.08 1.51
CA LYS A 10 -6.43 10.92 2.70
C LYS A 10 -7.73 11.00 3.51
N GLU A 11 -8.88 11.12 2.85
CA GLU A 11 -10.19 11.17 3.51
C GLU A 11 -10.55 9.87 4.23
N ARG A 12 -10.16 8.74 3.67
CA ARG A 12 -10.34 7.42 4.29
C ARG A 12 -9.32 7.11 5.39
N SER A 13 -8.25 7.90 5.48
CA SER A 13 -7.22 7.69 6.49
C SER A 13 -7.72 8.06 7.89
N PRO A 14 -7.59 7.19 8.88
CA PRO A 14 -8.04 7.47 10.25
C PRO A 14 -7.11 8.41 11.02
N PHE A 15 -6.02 8.87 10.41
CA PHE A 15 -5.03 9.76 11.02
C PHE A 15 -4.64 10.91 10.08
N LYS A 16 -4.09 11.97 10.66
CA LYS A 16 -3.60 13.12 9.90
C LYS A 16 -2.29 12.76 9.18
N TRP A 17 -2.23 13.05 7.90
CA TRP A 17 -1.00 12.90 7.13
C TRP A 17 -0.03 14.05 7.43
N SER A 18 1.21 13.72 7.72
CA SER A 18 2.30 14.68 7.91
C SER A 18 3.06 14.95 6.60
N GLY A 19 3.18 13.95 5.74
CA GLY A 19 3.91 14.06 4.48
C GLY A 19 3.55 12.97 3.49
N ILE A 20 3.95 13.17 2.24
CA ILE A 20 3.95 12.18 1.16
C ILE A 20 5.32 12.14 0.53
N ASP A 21 5.73 10.95 0.11
CA ASP A 21 7.01 10.68 -0.57
C ASP A 21 6.75 9.83 -1.82
N PRO A 22 6.25 10.45 -2.91
CA PRO A 22 6.00 9.75 -4.16
C PRO A 22 7.31 9.45 -4.89
N ASP A 23 7.23 8.57 -5.89
CA ASP A 23 8.30 8.43 -6.85
C ASP A 23 8.45 9.68 -7.74
N SER A 24 9.45 9.68 -8.64
CA SER A 24 9.73 10.82 -9.51
C SER A 24 8.88 10.84 -10.79
N GLY A 25 7.75 10.10 -10.83
CA GLY A 25 6.84 10.09 -11.96
C GLY A 25 6.18 11.47 -12.19
N GLY A 26 6.00 11.86 -13.45
CA GLY A 26 5.39 13.14 -13.81
C GLY A 26 3.96 13.31 -13.30
N GLU A 27 3.26 12.20 -13.03
CA GLU A 27 1.95 12.15 -12.42
C GLU A 27 1.93 12.65 -10.97
N PHE A 28 3.06 12.56 -10.26
CA PHE A 28 3.24 13.05 -8.89
C PHE A 28 4.00 14.36 -8.84
N ILE A 29 5.03 14.53 -9.70
CA ILE A 29 5.87 15.73 -9.71
C ILE A 29 5.28 16.75 -10.69
N ASN A 30 4.21 17.41 -10.26
CA ASN A 30 3.55 18.46 -11.03
C ASN A 30 2.94 19.53 -10.13
N TRP A 31 2.65 20.70 -10.72
CA TRP A 31 2.11 21.86 -10.00
C TRP A 31 0.78 21.59 -9.29
N ASN A 32 -0.04 20.70 -9.80
CA ASN A 32 -1.34 20.39 -9.19
C ASN A 32 -1.13 19.63 -7.87
N MET A 33 -0.19 18.70 -7.84
CA MET A 33 0.15 17.95 -6.63
C MET A 33 0.80 18.86 -5.58
N GLU A 34 1.77 19.69 -5.99
CA GLU A 34 2.43 20.63 -5.08
C GLU A 34 1.41 21.59 -4.44
N ARG A 35 0.54 22.17 -5.26
CA ARG A 35 -0.51 23.09 -4.82
C ARG A 35 -1.49 22.43 -3.86
N TRP A 36 -1.84 21.16 -4.13
CA TRP A 36 -2.68 20.37 -3.25
C TRP A 36 -2.00 20.09 -1.90
N CYS A 37 -0.73 19.70 -1.90
CA CYS A 37 0.04 19.46 -0.68
C CYS A 37 0.15 20.71 0.19
N ARG A 38 0.45 21.86 -0.42
CA ARG A 38 0.48 23.17 0.28
C ARG A 38 -0.86 23.49 0.93
N ARG A 39 -1.96 23.35 0.19
CA ARG A 39 -3.33 23.60 0.70
C ARG A 39 -3.68 22.67 1.85
N CYS A 40 -3.28 21.41 1.77
CA CYS A 40 -3.54 20.41 2.83
C CYS A 40 -2.54 20.48 3.99
N LYS A 41 -1.52 21.34 3.92
CA LYS A 41 -0.41 21.44 4.90
C LYS A 41 0.31 20.09 5.08
N ILE A 42 0.54 19.39 3.97
CA ILE A 42 1.24 18.11 3.88
C ILE A 42 2.64 18.37 3.30
N ALA A 43 3.69 17.91 3.97
CA ALA A 43 5.04 17.94 3.43
C ALA A 43 5.13 17.02 2.22
N MET A 44 5.75 17.50 1.13
CA MET A 44 6.03 16.69 -0.06
C MET A 44 7.54 16.54 -0.18
N THR A 45 8.02 15.32 -0.06
CA THR A 45 9.40 14.96 -0.34
C THR A 45 9.50 14.32 -1.72
N ARG A 46 10.70 14.17 -2.21
CA ARG A 46 10.99 13.64 -3.53
C ARG A 46 12.21 12.74 -3.47
N ILE A 47 12.10 11.60 -4.11
CA ILE A 47 13.22 10.68 -4.26
C ILE A 47 14.37 11.37 -5.01
N ARG A 48 15.59 11.20 -4.53
CA ARG A 48 16.78 11.81 -5.13
C ARG A 48 17.09 11.16 -6.48
N PRO A 49 17.35 11.95 -7.52
CA PRO A 49 17.71 11.42 -8.82
C PRO A 49 18.92 10.46 -8.74
N GLY A 50 18.82 9.30 -9.38
CA GLY A 50 19.91 8.29 -9.41
C GLY A 50 20.10 7.44 -8.16
N MET A 51 19.34 7.67 -7.09
CA MET A 51 19.42 6.88 -5.85
C MET A 51 18.45 5.70 -5.87
N LYS A 52 18.83 4.59 -6.51
CA LYS A 52 18.02 3.36 -6.59
C LYS A 52 17.55 2.83 -5.23
N ASN A 53 18.31 3.04 -4.17
CA ASN A 53 17.98 2.57 -2.83
C ASN A 53 16.79 3.32 -2.19
N ASP A 54 16.45 4.50 -2.69
CA ASP A 54 15.31 5.28 -2.17
C ASP A 54 13.97 4.67 -2.65
N HIS A 55 13.97 3.91 -3.75
CA HIS A 55 12.79 3.19 -4.29
C HIS A 55 12.49 1.85 -3.60
N GLY A 56 13.44 1.28 -2.87
CA GLY A 56 13.34 -0.09 -2.37
C GLY A 56 12.10 -0.40 -1.52
N HIS A 57 11.56 0.57 -0.81
CA HIS A 57 10.34 0.39 -0.02
C HIS A 57 9.08 0.36 -0.87
N ILE A 58 9.00 1.18 -1.90
CA ILE A 58 7.83 1.27 -2.79
C ILE A 58 7.79 0.03 -3.68
N GLU A 59 8.93 -0.35 -4.28
CA GLU A 59 9.05 -1.55 -5.13
C GLU A 59 8.71 -2.83 -4.35
N GLN A 60 9.24 -2.97 -3.13
CA GLN A 60 8.96 -4.12 -2.28
C GLN A 60 7.48 -4.22 -1.90
N LYS A 61 6.82 -3.10 -1.63
CA LYS A 61 5.39 -3.08 -1.30
C LYS A 61 4.53 -3.34 -2.52
N ASN A 62 4.89 -2.81 -3.68
CA ASN A 62 4.20 -3.06 -4.93
C ASN A 62 4.27 -4.56 -5.29
N ASP A 63 5.44 -5.18 -5.19
CA ASP A 63 5.59 -6.61 -5.42
C ASP A 63 4.74 -7.45 -4.45
N LYS A 64 4.86 -7.19 -3.14
CA LYS A 64 4.18 -7.98 -2.12
C LYS A 64 2.66 -7.78 -2.09
N ASN A 65 2.19 -6.57 -2.29
CA ASN A 65 0.78 -6.22 -2.09
C ASN A 65 -0.02 -6.21 -3.38
N VAL A 66 0.62 -5.98 -4.52
CA VAL A 66 -0.07 -5.89 -5.81
C VAL A 66 0.23 -7.12 -6.66
N ARG A 67 1.50 -7.33 -7.01
CA ARG A 67 1.88 -8.38 -7.98
C ARG A 67 1.61 -9.80 -7.49
N LYS A 68 1.79 -10.08 -6.20
CA LYS A 68 1.45 -11.40 -5.64
C LYS A 68 -0.04 -11.76 -5.77
N PHE A 69 -0.91 -10.76 -5.74
CA PHE A 69 -2.36 -10.96 -5.84
C PHE A 69 -2.87 -10.81 -7.27
N ALA A 70 -2.50 -9.73 -7.95
CA ALA A 70 -2.96 -9.43 -9.30
C ALA A 70 -2.15 -10.15 -10.41
N GLY A 71 -0.91 -10.61 -10.11
CA GLY A 71 -0.01 -11.17 -11.12
C GLY A 71 0.50 -10.11 -12.11
N TYR A 72 1.02 -10.56 -13.24
CA TYR A 72 1.58 -9.72 -14.31
C TYR A 72 0.67 -9.71 -15.55
N ILE A 73 -0.64 -9.82 -15.36
CA ILE A 73 -1.59 -9.76 -16.46
C ILE A 73 -1.69 -8.36 -17.03
N ARG A 74 -1.93 -8.27 -18.33
CA ARG A 74 -2.19 -6.99 -18.99
C ARG A 74 -3.64 -6.58 -18.71
N ILE A 75 -3.81 -5.41 -18.11
CA ILE A 75 -5.12 -4.78 -17.88
C ILE A 75 -5.41 -3.88 -19.09
N ASP A 76 -6.04 -4.41 -20.09
CA ASP A 76 -6.30 -3.75 -21.39
C ASP A 76 -7.79 -3.48 -21.65
N THR A 77 -8.66 -3.88 -20.75
CA THR A 77 -10.11 -3.65 -20.86
C THR A 77 -10.66 -2.93 -19.63
N HIS A 78 -11.71 -2.15 -19.83
CA HIS A 78 -12.42 -1.46 -18.73
C HIS A 78 -13.01 -2.46 -17.72
N GLU A 79 -13.50 -3.60 -18.19
CA GLU A 79 -14.03 -4.66 -17.34
C GLU A 79 -12.94 -5.20 -16.38
N ARG A 80 -11.74 -5.50 -16.89
CA ARG A 80 -10.62 -5.96 -16.06
C ARG A 80 -10.18 -4.90 -15.05
N LEU A 81 -10.17 -3.63 -15.46
CA LEU A 81 -9.86 -2.53 -14.57
C LEU A 81 -10.88 -2.45 -13.42
N THR A 82 -12.15 -2.62 -13.71
CA THR A 82 -13.22 -2.66 -12.69
C THR A 82 -13.03 -3.81 -11.72
N ILE A 83 -12.82 -5.03 -12.23
CA ILE A 83 -12.56 -6.22 -11.40
C ILE A 83 -11.31 -6.02 -10.51
N LEU A 84 -10.24 -5.42 -11.07
CA LEU A 84 -9.03 -5.13 -10.32
C LEU A 84 -9.27 -4.14 -9.18
N ASN A 85 -10.03 -3.07 -9.43
CA ASN A 85 -10.37 -2.08 -8.43
C ASN A 85 -11.24 -2.67 -7.30
N GLU A 86 -12.21 -3.50 -7.64
CA GLU A 86 -13.03 -4.22 -6.65
C GLU A 86 -12.17 -5.17 -5.81
N MET A 87 -11.26 -5.91 -6.45
CA MET A 87 -10.31 -6.77 -5.74
C MET A 87 -9.44 -5.97 -4.77
N TYR A 88 -8.97 -4.79 -5.17
CA TYR A 88 -8.14 -3.94 -4.30
C TYR A 88 -8.88 -3.44 -3.07
N GLN A 89 -10.17 -3.17 -3.14
CA GLN A 89 -10.97 -2.78 -1.97
C GLN A 89 -10.99 -3.91 -0.92
N VAL A 90 -11.22 -5.14 -1.35
CA VAL A 90 -11.19 -6.31 -0.44
C VAL A 90 -9.77 -6.59 0.05
N LEU A 91 -8.79 -6.49 -0.84
CA LEU A 91 -7.38 -6.72 -0.53
C LEU A 91 -6.84 -5.72 0.49
N GLU A 92 -7.22 -4.44 0.38
CA GLU A 92 -6.85 -3.39 1.35
C GLU A 92 -7.29 -3.77 2.77
N ILE A 93 -8.54 -4.24 2.92
CA ILE A 93 -9.07 -4.71 4.20
C ILE A 93 -8.28 -5.92 4.69
N TYR A 94 -8.07 -6.91 3.83
CA TYR A 94 -7.35 -8.14 4.18
C TYR A 94 -5.91 -7.86 4.62
N ILE A 95 -5.17 -7.04 3.89
CA ILE A 95 -3.78 -6.67 4.23
C ILE A 95 -3.73 -5.91 5.54
N ASN A 96 -4.60 -4.92 5.73
CA ASN A 96 -4.56 -4.04 6.89
C ASN A 96 -4.96 -4.76 8.18
N HIS A 97 -5.89 -5.69 8.12
CA HIS A 97 -6.42 -6.36 9.31
C HIS A 97 -5.77 -7.71 9.62
N PHE A 98 -5.28 -8.44 8.60
CA PHE A 98 -4.88 -9.84 8.78
C PHE A 98 -3.47 -10.19 8.30
N LEU A 99 -2.81 -9.36 7.48
CA LEU A 99 -1.44 -9.65 7.06
C LEU A 99 -0.40 -8.93 7.94
N PRO A 100 0.35 -9.68 8.78
CA PRO A 100 1.38 -9.08 9.61
C PRO A 100 2.62 -8.73 8.78
N SER A 101 3.29 -7.67 9.20
CA SER A 101 4.59 -7.25 8.67
C SER A 101 5.55 -6.88 9.79
N MET A 102 6.83 -7.06 9.55
CA MET A 102 7.89 -6.61 10.46
C MET A 102 8.41 -5.25 10.03
N LYS A 103 8.72 -4.37 11.00
CA LYS A 103 9.42 -3.12 10.77
C LYS A 103 10.86 -3.23 11.27
N CYS A 104 11.80 -2.68 10.52
CA CYS A 104 13.18 -2.54 10.98
C CYS A 104 13.20 -1.48 12.08
N VAL A 105 13.52 -1.90 13.29
CA VAL A 105 13.58 -1.04 14.49
C VAL A 105 14.97 -0.54 14.78
N GLU A 106 15.98 -1.25 14.29
CA GLU A 106 17.38 -0.90 14.49
C GLU A 106 18.20 -1.31 13.28
N LYS A 107 19.11 -0.44 12.85
CA LYS A 107 20.05 -0.71 11.78
C LYS A 107 21.44 -0.33 12.26
N MET A 108 22.27 -1.33 12.56
CA MET A 108 23.67 -1.13 12.90
C MET A 108 24.54 -1.28 11.65
N ARG A 109 25.37 -0.29 11.40
CA ARG A 109 26.33 -0.29 10.30
C ARG A 109 27.72 -0.52 10.88
N TYR A 110 28.33 -1.67 10.56
CA TYR A 110 29.66 -2.03 11.06
C TYR A 110 30.76 -1.48 10.16
N ASN A 111 30.53 -1.45 8.84
CA ASN A 111 31.42 -0.87 7.85
C ASN A 111 30.63 -0.53 6.56
N ILE A 112 31.32 -0.16 5.47
CA ILE A 112 30.70 0.25 4.20
C ILE A 112 29.86 -0.88 3.59
N THR A 113 30.24 -2.13 3.79
CA THR A 113 29.61 -3.32 3.18
C THR A 113 28.72 -4.12 4.13
N HIS A 114 28.94 -4.01 5.45
CA HIS A 114 28.23 -4.82 6.44
C HIS A 114 27.29 -4.00 7.30
N SER A 115 26.02 -4.40 7.29
CA SER A 115 25.01 -3.85 8.20
C SER A 115 24.08 -4.95 8.71
N SER A 116 23.77 -4.95 10.01
CA SER A 116 22.71 -5.78 10.56
C SER A 116 21.42 -4.97 10.74
N ARG A 117 20.28 -5.65 10.64
CA ARG A 117 18.97 -5.07 10.83
C ARG A 117 18.20 -5.91 11.84
N LYS A 118 17.69 -5.24 12.86
CA LYS A 118 16.81 -5.85 13.85
C LYS A 118 15.37 -5.47 13.52
N TYR A 119 14.51 -6.46 13.54
CA TYR A 119 13.09 -6.29 13.22
C TYR A 119 12.26 -6.48 14.49
N ASP A 120 11.12 -5.81 14.55
CA ASP A 120 10.13 -6.02 15.58
C ASP A 120 9.37 -7.35 15.35
N LYS A 121 8.52 -7.72 16.31
CA LYS A 121 7.60 -8.85 16.15
C LYS A 121 6.59 -8.55 15.04
N PRO A 122 6.20 -9.55 14.22
CA PRO A 122 5.19 -9.35 13.19
C PRO A 122 3.89 -8.80 13.77
N LYS A 123 3.40 -7.69 13.22
CA LYS A 123 2.13 -7.08 13.59
C LYS A 123 1.39 -6.62 12.34
N THR A 124 0.05 -6.75 12.36
CA THR A 124 -0.79 -6.17 11.31
C THR A 124 -0.80 -4.64 11.40
N PRO A 125 -1.05 -3.90 10.31
CA PRO A 125 -1.28 -2.45 10.36
C PRO A 125 -2.37 -2.08 11.39
N TYR A 126 -3.46 -2.82 11.44
CA TYR A 126 -4.52 -2.67 12.44
C TYR A 126 -3.97 -2.71 13.87
N ARG A 127 -3.20 -3.75 14.21
CA ARG A 127 -2.62 -3.88 15.55
C ARG A 127 -1.68 -2.74 15.89
N ARG A 128 -0.86 -2.30 14.93
CA ARG A 128 0.03 -1.14 15.12
C ARG A 128 -0.74 0.14 15.38
N PHE A 129 -1.87 0.33 14.68
CA PHE A 129 -2.73 1.47 14.91
C PHE A 129 -3.34 1.47 16.31
N MET A 130 -3.82 0.32 16.77
CA MET A 130 -4.40 0.17 18.11
C MET A 130 -3.39 0.43 19.24
N GLU A 131 -2.13 0.03 19.03
CA GLU A 131 -1.03 0.23 19.99
C GLU A 131 -0.45 1.66 19.98
N TYR A 132 -0.79 2.49 18.99
CA TYR A 132 -0.20 3.82 18.86
C TYR A 132 -0.86 4.80 19.85
N PRO A 133 -0.05 5.46 20.74
CA PRO A 133 -0.60 6.25 21.85
C PRO A 133 -1.41 7.46 21.40
N ASP A 134 -0.96 8.15 20.33
CA ASP A 134 -1.53 9.42 19.87
C ASP A 134 -2.77 9.27 18.98
N MET A 135 -3.28 8.03 18.81
CA MET A 135 -4.49 7.81 18.03
C MET A 135 -5.75 8.11 18.85
N PRO A 136 -6.69 8.88 18.27
CA PRO A 136 -7.95 9.18 18.95
C PRO A 136 -8.72 7.92 19.33
N GLU A 137 -9.22 7.85 20.55
CA GLU A 137 -9.94 6.68 21.07
C GLU A 137 -11.22 6.38 20.27
N ASN A 138 -11.91 7.40 19.77
CA ASN A 138 -13.07 7.22 18.90
C ASN A 138 -12.70 6.54 17.56
N ALA A 139 -11.50 6.81 17.01
CA ALA A 139 -11.01 6.16 15.80
C ALA A 139 -10.64 4.70 16.09
N LYS A 140 -10.00 4.43 17.23
CA LYS A 140 -9.68 3.06 17.68
C LYS A 140 -10.96 2.24 17.84
N LYS A 141 -11.97 2.78 18.52
CA LYS A 141 -13.24 2.09 18.74
C LYS A 141 -13.94 1.75 17.42
N LYS A 142 -14.11 2.72 16.52
CA LYS A 142 -14.69 2.47 15.18
C LYS A 142 -13.95 1.38 14.41
N LEU A 143 -12.62 1.42 14.45
CA LEU A 143 -11.81 0.43 13.75
C LEU A 143 -11.89 -0.95 14.39
N GLN A 144 -12.00 -1.03 15.71
CA GLN A 144 -12.20 -2.27 16.46
C GLN A 144 -13.56 -2.89 16.14
N ASP A 145 -14.63 -2.10 16.20
CA ASP A 145 -15.98 -2.54 15.86
C ASP A 145 -16.01 -3.08 14.42
N PHE A 146 -15.40 -2.38 13.49
CA PHE A 146 -15.27 -2.85 12.10
C PHE A 146 -14.47 -4.15 12.02
N HIS A 147 -13.33 -4.24 12.72
CA HIS A 147 -12.49 -5.46 12.71
C HIS A 147 -13.25 -6.69 13.17
N GLN A 148 -14.13 -6.57 14.17
CA GLN A 148 -14.93 -7.67 14.70
C GLN A 148 -15.95 -8.22 13.68
N THR A 149 -16.36 -7.43 12.70
CA THR A 149 -17.25 -7.87 11.62
C THR A 149 -16.55 -8.64 10.51
N LEU A 150 -15.21 -8.62 10.49
CA LEU A 150 -14.42 -9.18 9.39
C LEU A 150 -14.12 -10.68 9.63
N ASN A 151 -14.20 -11.45 8.55
CA ASN A 151 -13.76 -12.84 8.53
C ASN A 151 -12.61 -13.02 7.52
N PRO A 152 -11.40 -13.38 7.96
CA PRO A 152 -10.24 -13.49 7.08
C PRO A 152 -10.41 -14.54 5.98
N LYS A 153 -11.13 -15.63 6.25
CA LYS A 153 -11.38 -16.67 5.25
C LYS A 153 -12.29 -16.17 4.15
N VAL A 154 -13.37 -15.48 4.52
CA VAL A 154 -14.33 -14.92 3.54
C VAL A 154 -13.62 -13.91 2.63
N LEU A 155 -12.83 -12.98 3.21
CA LEU A 155 -12.06 -12.00 2.44
C LEU A 155 -11.05 -12.68 1.50
N HIS A 156 -10.35 -13.69 1.97
CA HIS A 156 -9.39 -14.44 1.16
C HIS A 156 -10.08 -15.16 -0.01
N ASP A 157 -11.19 -15.84 0.24
CA ASP A 157 -11.95 -16.54 -0.78
C ASP A 157 -12.52 -15.58 -1.84
N GLU A 158 -12.90 -14.37 -1.42
CA GLU A 158 -13.35 -13.31 -2.31
C GLU A 158 -12.22 -12.79 -3.19
N ILE A 159 -11.03 -12.56 -2.64
CA ILE A 159 -9.83 -12.21 -3.40
C ILE A 159 -9.52 -13.29 -4.46
N LEU A 160 -9.61 -14.56 -4.09
CA LEU A 160 -9.39 -15.67 -5.03
C LEU A 160 -10.44 -15.70 -6.16
N LYS A 161 -11.70 -15.36 -5.88
CA LYS A 161 -12.75 -15.24 -6.91
C LYS A 161 -12.43 -14.11 -7.89
N PHE A 162 -12.05 -12.92 -7.39
CA PHE A 162 -11.63 -11.81 -8.26
C PHE A 162 -10.40 -12.18 -9.09
N ARG A 163 -9.42 -12.83 -8.47
CA ARG A 163 -8.24 -13.31 -9.18
C ARG A 163 -8.60 -14.25 -10.33
N LYS A 164 -9.48 -15.24 -10.11
CA LYS A 164 -9.96 -16.12 -11.18
C LYS A 164 -10.63 -15.35 -12.32
N LYS A 165 -11.47 -14.35 -12.02
CA LYS A 165 -12.10 -13.49 -13.02
C LYS A 165 -11.06 -12.70 -13.83
N LEU A 166 -10.05 -12.12 -13.17
CA LEU A 166 -8.98 -11.38 -13.81
C LEU A 166 -8.17 -12.24 -14.79
N PHE A 167 -7.87 -13.49 -14.41
CA PHE A 167 -7.05 -14.40 -15.21
C PHE A 167 -7.85 -15.08 -16.34
N ASN A 168 -9.16 -15.05 -16.28
CA ASN A 168 -9.98 -15.65 -17.33
C ASN A 168 -9.80 -14.90 -18.67
N GLY A 169 -9.28 -15.60 -19.68
CA GLY A 169 -8.97 -15.03 -21.00
C GLY A 169 -7.86 -13.97 -21.01
N ALA A 170 -7.04 -13.88 -19.96
CA ALA A 170 -5.96 -12.90 -19.89
C ALA A 170 -4.79 -13.28 -20.80
N LYS A 171 -4.28 -12.27 -21.55
CA LYS A 171 -2.99 -12.38 -22.25
C LYS A 171 -1.87 -12.06 -21.26
N PHE A 172 -0.92 -12.96 -21.11
CA PHE A 172 0.28 -12.73 -20.29
C PHE A 172 1.29 -11.88 -21.05
N THR A 173 1.99 -10.99 -20.35
CA THR A 173 3.13 -10.30 -20.94
C THR A 173 4.28 -11.29 -21.13
N ARG A 174 4.96 -11.19 -22.26
CA ARG A 174 5.97 -12.15 -22.78
C ARG A 174 7.15 -12.52 -21.83
N ASN A 175 7.29 -11.89 -20.68
CA ASN A 175 8.44 -12.05 -19.77
C ASN A 175 8.25 -13.11 -18.67
N GLU A 176 7.18 -13.90 -18.69
CA GLU A 176 6.89 -14.90 -17.63
C GLU A 176 6.96 -16.35 -18.08
N ILE A 177 7.53 -16.62 -19.28
CA ILE A 177 7.84 -17.97 -19.73
C ILE A 177 9.37 -18.14 -19.70
N GLN A 178 9.95 -18.10 -18.51
CA GLN A 178 11.27 -18.68 -18.21
C GLN A 178 11.25 -19.26 -16.80
#